data_d4e8394c154b871ffe39db159c6e9d40
#
_entry.id   d4e8394c154b871ffe39db159c6e9d40
#
_cell.length_a   1.000
_cell.length_b   1.000
_cell.length_c   1.000
_cell.angle_alpha   90.00
_cell.angle_beta   90.00
_cell.angle_gamma   90.00
#
_symmetry.space_group_name_H-M   'P 1'
#
loop_
_entity.id
_entity.type
_entity.pdbx_description
1 polymer ?
#
loop_
_entity_poly.entity_id
_entity_poly.type
_entity_poly.pdbx_seq_one_letter_code
_entity_poly.pdbx_strand_id
1 'polypeptide(L)'
;MLDTWFSSGLWPFSILGWPEKVCPVFLLLEQSLIKQTPELSNFYPNSILETGWDILFFWVARMVFFGIEFTGQMPFKEVYCHPIVRDAFGRKMSKSLGNVIDPIDVIDGATLEKLHNDLRTGNLPEKEIIKAEDGQKKIFPKGIPQCGTDALRFGLCNFTSGGKSQALSMLDQADGQDVIST
;
A
#
# COMPACT_ATOMS: atom_id res chain seq x y z
N MET A 1 23.69 -3.75 -11.03
CA MET A 1 22.24 -3.44 -10.97
C MET A 1 21.96 -2.83 -9.62
N LEU A 2 21.29 -1.68 -9.55
CA LEU A 2 20.97 -1.02 -8.28
C LEU A 2 19.73 -1.68 -7.66
N ASP A 3 19.59 -1.55 -6.33
CA ASP A 3 18.46 -2.04 -5.58
C ASP A 3 17.17 -1.26 -5.95
N THR A 4 16.04 -1.93 -5.90
CA THR A 4 14.72 -1.33 -6.09
C THR A 4 14.47 -0.16 -5.12
N TRP A 5 14.93 -0.26 -3.88
CA TRP A 5 14.84 0.81 -2.88
C TRP A 5 15.62 2.08 -3.28
N PHE A 6 16.68 1.93 -4.07
CA PHE A 6 17.39 3.10 -4.61
C PHE A 6 16.51 3.87 -5.59
N SER A 7 15.93 3.19 -6.56
CA SER A 7 15.01 3.81 -7.53
C SER A 7 13.78 4.40 -6.85
N SER A 8 13.22 3.69 -5.88
CA SER A 8 12.06 4.16 -5.09
C SER A 8 12.39 5.40 -4.26
N GLY A 9 13.63 5.53 -3.78
CA GLY A 9 14.08 6.69 -3.02
C GLY A 9 14.24 7.95 -3.88
N LEU A 10 14.44 7.82 -5.18
CA LEU A 10 14.55 8.95 -6.11
C LEU A 10 13.18 9.47 -6.58
N TRP A 11 12.12 8.70 -6.36
CA TRP A 11 10.80 8.92 -6.96
C TRP A 11 10.25 10.35 -6.77
N PRO A 12 10.30 11.01 -5.60
CA PRO A 12 9.67 12.30 -5.38
C PRO A 12 10.14 13.42 -6.31
N PHE A 13 11.34 13.33 -6.85
CA PHE A 13 11.94 14.35 -7.70
C PHE A 13 12.30 13.84 -9.10
N SER A 14 12.57 12.54 -9.26
CA SER A 14 12.90 11.98 -10.57
C SER A 14 11.74 12.03 -11.57
N ILE A 15 10.50 11.84 -11.11
CA ILE A 15 9.31 11.96 -11.96
C ILE A 15 9.01 13.40 -12.39
N LEU A 16 9.61 14.38 -11.71
CA LEU A 16 9.49 15.79 -12.01
C LEU A 16 10.62 16.30 -12.91
N GLY A 17 11.36 15.38 -13.52
CA GLY A 17 12.40 15.67 -14.51
C GLY A 17 13.80 15.86 -13.93
N TRP A 18 14.05 15.63 -12.61
CA TRP A 18 15.41 15.59 -12.09
C TRP A 18 16.18 14.41 -12.72
N PRO A 19 17.44 14.52 -13.11
CA PRO A 19 18.35 15.66 -12.97
C PRO A 19 18.38 16.61 -14.17
N GLU A 20 17.37 16.58 -15.03
CA GLU A 20 17.34 17.43 -16.22
C GLU A 20 17.32 18.91 -15.84
N LYS A 21 18.05 19.67 -16.60
CA LYS A 21 18.15 21.11 -16.47
C LYS A 21 17.65 21.72 -17.77
N VAL A 22 16.55 22.43 -17.70
CA VAL A 22 16.05 23.17 -18.85
C VAL A 22 16.98 24.37 -19.09
N CYS A 23 17.78 24.28 -20.14
CA CYS A 23 18.52 25.45 -20.64
C CYS A 23 17.61 26.17 -21.65
N PRO A 24 17.02 27.33 -21.32
CA PRO A 24 16.28 28.10 -22.29
C PRO A 24 17.28 28.61 -23.34
N VAL A 25 17.15 28.19 -24.56
CA VAL A 25 17.99 28.60 -25.71
C VAL A 25 18.06 30.13 -25.88
N PHE A 26 17.16 30.83 -25.21
CA PHE A 26 17.05 32.29 -25.26
C PHE A 26 17.85 33.09 -24.20
N LEU A 27 18.49 32.42 -23.23
CA LEU A 27 19.24 33.05 -22.14
C LEU A 27 20.75 32.86 -22.26
N LEU A 28 21.31 33.06 -23.47
CA LEU A 28 22.75 33.12 -23.67
C LEU A 28 23.44 34.34 -22.98
N LEU A 29 22.72 35.16 -22.26
CA LEU A 29 23.23 36.42 -21.65
C LEU A 29 23.36 36.37 -20.12
N GLU A 30 22.83 35.38 -19.43
CA GLU A 30 23.00 35.28 -17.98
C GLU A 30 23.55 33.91 -17.59
N GLN A 31 24.84 33.88 -17.28
CA GLN A 31 25.64 32.70 -16.96
C GLN A 31 25.24 31.93 -15.67
N SER A 32 24.13 32.20 -15.04
CA SER A 32 23.84 31.71 -13.69
C SER A 32 22.47 31.00 -13.50
N LEU A 33 21.70 30.71 -14.55
CA LEU A 33 20.37 30.13 -14.36
C LEU A 33 20.20 28.82 -15.11
N ILE A 34 20.85 27.78 -14.60
CA ILE A 34 20.43 26.41 -14.89
C ILE A 34 19.12 26.22 -14.13
N LYS A 35 18.00 26.50 -14.81
CA LYS A 35 16.68 26.32 -14.20
C LYS A 35 16.33 24.84 -14.12
N GLN A 36 15.81 24.44 -12.99
CA GLN A 36 15.11 23.16 -12.83
C GLN A 36 13.95 23.09 -13.82
N THR A 37 13.46 21.87 -14.08
CA THR A 37 12.25 21.73 -14.88
C THR A 37 11.08 22.51 -14.28
N PRO A 38 10.12 23.00 -15.08
CA PRO A 38 8.92 23.68 -14.54
C PRO A 38 8.16 22.79 -13.55
N GLU A 39 8.10 21.49 -13.80
CA GLU A 39 7.45 20.50 -12.93
C GLU A 39 8.16 20.43 -11.59
N LEU A 40 9.48 20.34 -11.56
CA LEU A 40 10.25 20.28 -10.32
C LEU A 40 10.12 21.59 -9.52
N SER A 41 10.12 22.73 -10.19
CA SER A 41 10.00 24.04 -9.50
C SER A 41 8.60 24.30 -8.94
N ASN A 42 7.55 23.73 -9.56
CA ASN A 42 6.16 23.97 -9.16
C ASN A 42 5.64 22.92 -8.17
N PHE A 43 6.08 21.67 -8.27
CA PHE A 43 5.50 20.54 -7.54
C PHE A 43 6.43 19.92 -6.49
N TYR A 44 7.68 20.34 -6.42
CA TYR A 44 8.61 19.89 -5.40
C TYR A 44 8.95 21.03 -4.42
N PRO A 45 8.92 20.78 -3.10
CA PRO A 45 8.57 19.54 -2.39
C PRO A 45 7.08 19.18 -2.50
N ASN A 46 6.79 17.87 -2.50
CA ASN A 46 5.42 17.39 -2.47
C ASN A 46 4.71 17.82 -1.15
N SER A 47 3.41 17.99 -1.18
CA SER A 47 2.65 18.44 0.00
C SER A 47 2.58 17.36 1.07
N ILE A 48 2.23 16.13 0.69
CA ILE A 48 2.06 15.01 1.59
C ILE A 48 2.50 13.70 0.93
N LEU A 49 3.12 12.84 1.71
CA LEU A 49 3.36 11.44 1.37
C LEU A 49 2.45 10.57 2.23
N GLU A 50 1.63 9.73 1.59
CA GLU A 50 0.86 8.69 2.26
C GLU A 50 1.59 7.35 2.15
N THR A 51 1.74 6.64 3.28
CA THR A 51 2.44 5.35 3.33
C THR A 51 2.04 4.52 4.55
N GLY A 52 2.40 3.22 4.52
CA GLY A 52 2.38 2.39 5.72
C GLY A 52 3.57 2.71 6.63
N TRP A 53 3.36 2.69 7.92
CA TRP A 53 4.40 2.95 8.92
C TRP A 53 5.55 1.92 8.87
N ASP A 54 5.30 0.72 8.36
CA ASP A 54 6.26 -0.39 8.30
C ASP A 54 7.39 -0.18 7.28
N ILE A 55 7.22 0.75 6.34
CA ILE A 55 8.24 1.11 5.35
C ILE A 55 8.81 2.52 5.53
N LEU A 56 8.56 3.16 6.66
CA LEU A 56 9.14 4.48 6.98
C LEU A 56 10.66 4.48 6.84
N PHE A 57 11.33 3.47 7.40
CA PHE A 57 12.78 3.40 7.39
C PHE A 57 13.34 3.03 6.01
N PHE A 58 12.77 2.03 5.36
CA PHE A 58 13.30 1.54 4.09
C PHE A 58 12.95 2.42 2.89
N TRP A 59 11.84 3.14 2.95
CA TRP A 59 11.38 3.95 1.84
C TRP A 59 11.43 5.45 2.15
N VAL A 60 10.72 5.90 3.18
CA VAL A 60 10.59 7.33 3.48
C VAL A 60 11.93 7.95 3.85
N ALA A 61 12.70 7.32 4.75
CA ALA A 61 14.01 7.81 5.13
C ALA A 61 14.96 7.92 3.92
N ARG A 62 14.90 6.97 2.98
CA ARG A 62 15.73 7.02 1.76
C ARG A 62 15.32 8.16 0.85
N MET A 63 14.02 8.41 0.67
CA MET A 63 13.54 9.59 -0.08
C MET A 63 14.04 10.90 0.55
N VAL A 64 14.03 10.98 1.89
CA VAL A 64 14.53 12.14 2.63
C VAL A 64 16.03 12.33 2.39
N PHE A 65 16.83 11.27 2.54
CA PHE A 65 18.28 11.35 2.31
C PHE A 65 18.62 11.78 0.89
N PHE A 66 17.99 11.16 -0.09
CA PHE A 66 18.25 11.49 -1.49
C PHE A 66 17.70 12.88 -1.85
N GLY A 67 16.54 13.26 -1.32
CA GLY A 67 15.99 14.59 -1.51
C GLY A 67 16.96 15.67 -1.03
N ILE A 68 17.45 15.55 0.20
CA ILE A 68 18.41 16.50 0.78
C ILE A 68 19.73 16.51 -0.01
N GLU A 69 20.29 15.32 -0.31
CA GLU A 69 21.59 15.19 -0.99
C GLU A 69 21.53 15.72 -2.42
N PHE A 70 20.50 15.38 -3.18
CA PHE A 70 20.45 15.69 -4.62
C PHE A 70 19.74 16.98 -4.98
N THR A 71 18.81 17.46 -4.15
CA THR A 71 18.03 18.67 -4.42
C THR A 71 18.25 19.77 -3.38
N GLY A 72 18.88 19.48 -2.25
CA GLY A 72 19.06 20.42 -1.15
C GLY A 72 17.80 20.66 -0.32
N GLN A 73 16.70 19.92 -0.56
CA GLN A 73 15.40 20.14 0.07
C GLN A 73 14.77 18.84 0.55
N MET A 74 13.92 18.95 1.57
CA MET A 74 13.05 17.85 1.99
C MET A 74 12.07 17.50 0.87
N PRO A 75 11.84 16.21 0.56
CA PRO A 75 11.02 15.81 -0.58
C PRO A 75 9.51 16.02 -0.37
N PHE A 76 9.05 16.14 0.85
CA PHE A 76 7.64 16.38 1.22
C PHE A 76 7.53 17.09 2.56
N LYS A 77 6.41 17.78 2.77
CA LYS A 77 6.17 18.56 3.99
C LYS A 77 5.63 17.69 5.13
N GLU A 78 4.82 16.70 4.79
CA GLU A 78 4.14 15.83 5.75
C GLU A 78 4.22 14.37 5.29
N VAL A 79 4.24 13.45 6.27
CA VAL A 79 4.12 12.01 6.04
C VAL A 79 2.91 11.50 6.80
N TYR A 80 1.91 11.04 6.08
CA TYR A 80 0.72 10.42 6.65
C TYR A 80 0.86 8.90 6.66
N CYS A 81 0.91 8.33 7.85
CA CYS A 81 1.04 6.88 8.04
C CYS A 81 -0.34 6.28 8.30
N HIS A 82 -0.91 5.63 7.27
CA HIS A 82 -2.19 4.94 7.41
C HIS A 82 -2.02 3.60 8.15
N PRO A 83 -3.06 3.12 8.86
CA PRO A 83 -3.06 1.79 9.45
C PRO A 83 -2.99 0.71 8.36
N ILE A 84 -2.41 -0.45 8.72
CA ILE A 84 -2.32 -1.60 7.82
C ILE A 84 -3.39 -2.61 8.22
N VAL A 85 -4.17 -3.05 7.23
CA VAL A 85 -5.16 -4.11 7.41
C VAL A 85 -4.44 -5.43 7.74
N ARG A 86 -4.94 -6.13 8.74
CA ARG A 86 -4.39 -7.38 9.25
C ARG A 86 -5.43 -8.49 9.18
N ASP A 87 -4.97 -9.73 9.24
CA ASP A 87 -5.89 -10.87 9.33
C ASP A 87 -6.64 -10.91 10.68
N ALA A 88 -7.62 -11.79 10.82
CA ALA A 88 -8.43 -11.95 12.03
C ALA A 88 -7.60 -12.27 13.30
N PHE A 89 -6.35 -12.71 13.13
CA PHE A 89 -5.42 -12.98 14.22
C PHE A 89 -4.45 -11.82 14.49
N GLY A 90 -4.66 -10.67 13.87
CA GLY A 90 -3.82 -9.48 14.01
C GLY A 90 -2.47 -9.56 13.29
N ARG A 91 -2.24 -10.55 12.42
CA ARG A 91 -1.00 -10.72 11.66
C ARG A 91 -1.05 -9.93 10.35
N LYS A 92 0.09 -9.37 9.96
CA LYS A 92 0.24 -8.74 8.63
C LYS A 92 -0.06 -9.78 7.55
N MET A 93 -0.89 -9.42 6.57
CA MET A 93 -1.17 -10.29 5.44
C MET A 93 0.05 -10.41 4.54
N SER A 94 0.37 -11.63 4.14
CA SER A 94 1.51 -11.94 3.28
C SER A 94 1.22 -13.18 2.44
N LYS A 95 1.65 -13.17 1.20
CA LYS A 95 1.53 -14.33 0.30
C LYS A 95 2.24 -15.56 0.84
N SER A 96 3.33 -15.38 1.61
CA SER A 96 4.09 -16.47 2.22
C SER A 96 3.40 -17.13 3.42
N LEU A 97 2.39 -16.50 4.00
CA LEU A 97 1.59 -17.04 5.11
C LEU A 97 0.24 -17.60 4.65
N GLY A 98 -0.15 -17.38 3.39
CA GLY A 98 -1.46 -17.82 2.88
C GLY A 98 -2.67 -17.17 3.57
N ASN A 99 -2.49 -16.04 4.24
CA ASN A 99 -3.53 -15.30 4.95
C ASN A 99 -4.03 -14.07 4.18
N VAL A 100 -3.71 -13.97 2.90
CA VAL A 100 -4.22 -12.92 2.01
C VAL A 100 -5.61 -13.32 1.54
N ILE A 101 -6.54 -12.37 1.60
CA ILE A 101 -7.90 -12.53 1.05
C ILE A 101 -7.93 -11.78 -0.28
N ASP A 102 -8.32 -12.45 -1.36
CA ASP A 102 -8.49 -11.80 -2.66
C ASP A 102 -9.72 -10.88 -2.60
N PRO A 103 -9.59 -9.60 -2.96
CA PRO A 103 -10.73 -8.69 -3.04
C PRO A 103 -11.88 -9.23 -3.91
N ILE A 104 -11.59 -9.96 -4.98
CA ILE A 104 -12.60 -10.56 -5.85
C ILE A 104 -13.43 -11.61 -5.10
N ASP A 105 -12.80 -12.40 -4.23
CA ASP A 105 -13.51 -13.38 -3.40
C ASP A 105 -14.49 -12.74 -2.41
N VAL A 106 -14.24 -11.50 -2.00
CA VAL A 106 -15.17 -10.74 -1.17
C VAL A 106 -16.27 -10.10 -2.02
N ILE A 107 -15.92 -9.59 -3.19
CA ILE A 107 -16.89 -8.93 -4.10
C ILE A 107 -17.91 -9.93 -4.61
N ASP A 108 -17.43 -11.05 -5.13
CA ASP A 108 -18.28 -12.06 -5.82
C ASP A 108 -18.73 -13.19 -4.91
N GLY A 109 -18.12 -13.31 -3.74
CA GLY A 109 -18.26 -14.45 -2.87
C GLY A 109 -17.37 -15.64 -3.28
N ALA A 110 -16.97 -16.46 -2.32
CA ALA A 110 -16.16 -17.63 -2.57
C ALA A 110 -16.55 -18.80 -1.66
N THR A 111 -16.66 -20.00 -2.21
CA THR A 111 -16.84 -21.22 -1.41
C THR A 111 -15.57 -21.57 -0.66
N LEU A 112 -15.67 -22.26 0.47
CA LEU A 112 -14.52 -22.75 1.22
C LEU A 112 -13.61 -23.64 0.36
N GLU A 113 -14.20 -24.44 -0.52
CA GLU A 113 -13.47 -25.30 -1.45
C GLU A 113 -12.61 -24.49 -2.44
N LYS A 114 -13.17 -23.40 -2.98
CA LYS A 114 -12.41 -22.45 -3.84
C LYS A 114 -11.22 -21.87 -3.07
N LEU A 115 -11.44 -21.38 -1.86
CA LEU A 115 -10.38 -20.79 -1.03
C LEU A 115 -9.24 -21.79 -0.76
N HIS A 116 -9.56 -23.06 -0.47
CA HIS A 116 -8.55 -24.10 -0.30
C HIS A 116 -7.79 -24.42 -1.60
N ASN A 117 -8.49 -24.46 -2.74
CA ASN A 117 -7.85 -24.70 -4.02
C ASN A 117 -6.88 -23.57 -4.39
N ASP A 118 -7.24 -22.32 -4.11
CA ASP A 118 -6.39 -21.16 -4.38
C ASP A 118 -5.10 -21.20 -3.55
N LEU A 119 -5.14 -21.69 -2.30
CA LEU A 119 -3.94 -21.93 -1.48
C LEU A 119 -3.01 -22.97 -2.11
N ARG A 120 -3.55 -24.03 -2.72
CA ARG A 120 -2.78 -25.12 -3.31
C ARG A 120 -2.19 -24.79 -4.67
N THR A 121 -2.79 -23.85 -5.39
CA THR A 121 -2.26 -23.36 -6.68
C THR A 121 -1.10 -22.36 -6.50
N GLY A 122 -0.90 -21.85 -5.29
CA GLY A 122 0.19 -20.94 -4.95
C GLY A 122 1.52 -21.65 -4.66
N ASN A 123 2.56 -20.86 -4.35
CA ASN A 123 3.90 -21.36 -4.00
C ASN A 123 4.10 -21.51 -2.48
N LEU A 124 3.05 -21.87 -1.75
CA LEU A 124 3.13 -22.07 -0.30
C LEU A 124 3.73 -23.43 0.05
N PRO A 125 4.60 -23.52 1.09
CA PRO A 125 5.03 -24.78 1.64
C PRO A 125 3.83 -25.57 2.19
N GLU A 126 3.83 -26.89 2.04
CA GLU A 126 2.71 -27.75 2.45
C GLU A 126 2.28 -27.57 3.91
N LYS A 127 3.25 -27.36 4.81
CA LYS A 127 2.98 -27.09 6.23
C LYS A 127 2.19 -25.79 6.45
N GLU A 128 2.42 -24.76 5.62
CA GLU A 128 1.69 -23.49 5.71
C GLU A 128 0.32 -23.60 5.03
N ILE A 129 0.18 -24.42 3.98
CA ILE A 129 -1.13 -24.71 3.37
C ILE A 129 -2.07 -25.32 4.41
N ILE A 130 -1.64 -26.35 5.15
CA ILE A 130 -2.46 -27.00 6.18
C ILE A 130 -2.91 -26.00 7.26
N LYS A 131 -2.00 -25.15 7.71
CA LYS A 131 -2.35 -24.10 8.72
C LYS A 131 -3.31 -23.06 8.16
N ALA A 132 -3.12 -22.67 6.90
CA ALA A 132 -3.99 -21.69 6.24
C ALA A 132 -5.40 -22.27 6.00
N GLU A 133 -5.51 -23.52 5.57
CA GLU A 133 -6.79 -24.24 5.43
C GLU A 133 -7.54 -24.34 6.76
N ASP A 134 -6.84 -24.69 7.85
CA ASP A 134 -7.43 -24.71 9.21
C ASP A 134 -7.88 -23.32 9.65
N GLY A 135 -7.11 -22.28 9.31
CA GLY A 135 -7.48 -20.88 9.56
C GLY A 135 -8.73 -20.49 8.77
N GLN A 136 -8.77 -20.79 7.49
CA GLN A 136 -9.92 -20.51 6.63
C GLN A 136 -11.19 -21.22 7.10
N LYS A 137 -11.12 -22.49 7.51
CA LYS A 137 -12.26 -23.22 8.08
C LYS A 137 -12.82 -22.57 9.34
N LYS A 138 -11.96 -21.99 10.18
CA LYS A 138 -12.40 -21.32 11.42
C LYS A 138 -13.03 -19.97 11.13
N ILE A 139 -12.48 -19.19 10.21
CA ILE A 139 -12.93 -17.85 9.89
C ILE A 139 -14.11 -17.87 8.92
N PHE A 140 -14.07 -18.76 7.92
CA PHE A 140 -15.04 -18.87 6.83
C PHE A 140 -15.66 -20.28 6.70
N PRO A 141 -16.34 -20.78 7.73
CA PRO A 141 -16.84 -22.15 7.70
C PRO A 141 -17.80 -22.46 6.54
N LYS A 142 -18.47 -21.43 6.02
CA LYS A 142 -19.39 -21.51 4.87
C LYS A 142 -18.84 -20.84 3.60
N GLY A 143 -17.55 -20.42 3.62
CA GLY A 143 -16.98 -19.57 2.59
C GLY A 143 -17.24 -18.08 2.85
N ILE A 144 -16.86 -17.24 1.90
CA ILE A 144 -17.05 -15.78 1.94
C ILE A 144 -18.35 -15.44 1.20
N PRO A 145 -19.32 -14.77 1.83
CA PRO A 145 -20.53 -14.34 1.15
C PRO A 145 -20.22 -13.22 0.16
N GLN A 146 -21.03 -13.10 -0.89
CA GLN A 146 -20.94 -11.99 -1.84
C GLN A 146 -21.31 -10.67 -1.15
N CYS A 147 -20.38 -9.71 -1.12
CA CYS A 147 -20.62 -8.39 -0.50
C CYS A 147 -20.77 -7.26 -1.52
N GLY A 148 -20.18 -7.40 -2.70
CA GLY A 148 -20.11 -6.35 -3.70
C GLY A 148 -18.98 -5.35 -3.48
N THR A 149 -18.67 -4.59 -4.53
CA THR A 149 -17.51 -3.69 -4.57
C THR A 149 -17.63 -2.52 -3.57
N ASP A 150 -18.79 -1.90 -3.49
CA ASP A 150 -18.98 -0.70 -2.68
C ASP A 150 -18.92 -1.04 -1.17
N ALA A 151 -19.52 -2.18 -0.78
CA ALA A 151 -19.45 -2.64 0.61
C ALA A 151 -18.01 -2.96 1.02
N LEU A 152 -17.23 -3.64 0.16
CA LEU A 152 -15.81 -3.88 0.42
C LEU A 152 -15.03 -2.57 0.57
N ARG A 153 -15.20 -1.62 -0.35
CA ARG A 153 -14.51 -0.33 -0.30
C ARG A 153 -14.85 0.45 0.96
N PHE A 154 -16.14 0.52 1.30
CA PHE A 154 -16.61 1.20 2.51
C PHE A 154 -16.02 0.57 3.78
N GLY A 155 -16.04 -0.75 3.87
CA GLY A 155 -15.44 -1.48 4.98
C GLY A 155 -13.93 -1.20 5.12
N LEU A 156 -13.16 -1.24 4.03
CA LEU A 156 -11.74 -0.92 4.03
C LEU A 156 -11.47 0.53 4.48
N CYS A 157 -12.25 1.50 4.00
CA CYS A 157 -12.15 2.89 4.45
C CYS A 157 -12.43 3.03 5.95
N ASN A 158 -13.44 2.34 6.46
CA ASN A 158 -13.76 2.34 7.89
C ASN A 158 -12.61 1.76 8.74
N PHE A 159 -11.98 0.67 8.29
CA PHE A 159 -10.82 0.08 8.99
C PHE A 159 -9.60 1.01 9.01
N THR A 160 -9.40 1.82 7.98
CA THR A 160 -8.26 2.72 7.89
C THR A 160 -8.49 4.07 8.57
N SER A 161 -9.73 4.45 8.86
CA SER A 161 -10.07 5.75 9.45
C SER A 161 -9.69 5.90 10.93
N GLY A 162 -9.56 4.80 11.66
CA GLY A 162 -9.37 4.80 13.11
C GLY A 162 -7.95 4.98 13.65
N GLY A 163 -6.92 5.15 12.81
CA GLY A 163 -5.52 5.35 13.23
C GLY A 163 -4.87 4.16 13.96
N LYS A 164 -5.55 3.02 14.10
CA LYS A 164 -5.05 1.79 14.71
C LYS A 164 -5.07 0.67 13.68
N SER A 165 -4.00 -0.14 13.64
CA SER A 165 -4.02 -1.40 12.89
C SER A 165 -5.14 -2.28 13.44
N GLN A 166 -6.23 -2.39 12.72
CA GLN A 166 -7.35 -3.24 13.11
C GLN A 166 -7.22 -4.61 12.43
N ALA A 167 -7.52 -5.65 13.18
CA ALA A 167 -7.67 -6.98 12.60
C ALA A 167 -8.90 -6.99 11.68
N LEU A 168 -8.79 -7.66 10.55
CA LEU A 168 -9.89 -7.86 9.62
C LEU A 168 -10.86 -8.87 10.24
N SER A 169 -11.62 -8.44 11.24
CA SER A 169 -12.77 -9.18 11.76
C SER A 169 -14.04 -8.92 10.93
N MET A 170 -13.86 -8.51 9.67
CA MET A 170 -14.96 -8.22 8.74
C MET A 170 -16.04 -9.30 8.70
N LEU A 171 -15.75 -10.48 9.18
CA LEU A 171 -16.59 -11.65 8.97
C LEU A 171 -17.29 -12.15 10.22
N ASP A 172 -16.93 -11.67 11.41
CA ASP A 172 -17.75 -11.86 12.60
C ASP A 172 -19.06 -11.04 12.53
N GLN A 173 -19.13 -10.05 11.61
CA GLN A 173 -20.31 -9.23 11.35
C GLN A 173 -21.10 -9.65 10.11
N ALA A 174 -20.69 -10.69 9.40
CA ALA A 174 -21.44 -11.22 8.26
C ALA A 174 -22.72 -11.98 8.63
N ASP A 175 -23.06 -12.06 9.91
CA ASP A 175 -24.41 -12.41 10.37
C ASP A 175 -25.43 -11.26 10.17
N GLY A 176 -25.14 -10.35 9.25
CA GLY A 176 -26.17 -9.61 8.48
C GLY A 176 -26.98 -8.55 9.22
N GLN A 177 -26.65 -8.12 10.46
CA GLN A 177 -27.47 -7.14 11.17
C GLN A 177 -26.81 -5.82 11.56
N ASP A 178 -25.49 -5.68 11.58
CA ASP A 178 -24.89 -4.50 12.20
C ASP A 178 -24.12 -3.54 11.27
N VAL A 179 -24.04 -3.78 9.96
CA VAL A 179 -23.33 -2.88 9.02
C VAL A 179 -24.23 -1.73 8.49
N ILE A 180 -25.54 -1.75 8.79
CA ILE A 180 -26.52 -0.76 8.26
C ILE A 180 -27.13 0.10 9.38
N SER A 181 -26.72 -0.01 10.62
CA SER A 181 -27.31 0.73 11.75
C SER A 181 -26.36 1.61 12.53
N THR A 182 -25.57 2.43 11.83
CA THR A 182 -25.04 3.70 12.41
C THR A 182 -24.84 4.72 11.31
#